data_bb5cda13b157576847b5d907ed086fc6
#
_entry.id   bb5cda13b157576847b5d907ed086fc6
#
_cell.length_a   1.000
_cell.length_b   1.000
_cell.length_c   1.000
_cell.angle_alpha   90.00
_cell.angle_beta   90.00
_cell.angle_gamma   90.00
#
_symmetry.space_group_name_H-M   'P 1'
#
loop_
_entity.id
_entity.type
_entity.pdbx_description
1 polymer ?
#
loop_
_entity_poly.entity_id
_entity_poly.type
_entity_poly.pdbx_seq_one_letter_code
_entity_poly.pdbx_strand_id
1 'polypeptide(L)'
;EEFHKNRAKKDGRRGECKPCSCAASSVYRKKNKDKTNAYRRVYSKNRRKNDPLYKFKKNLRTRTSLAFTTKYWTKNSGNIDMLGTDYETAFKHIESQFTEGMTWDNHGQWHIDHIIPLSSAKTKEEMEKLCHYTNLQPLWKEENLSKGNKIL
;
A
#
# COMPACT_ATOMS: atom_id res chain seq x y z
N GLU A 1 -10.09 28.09 18.78
CA GLU A 1 -9.83 27.03 19.79
C GLU A 1 -8.32 26.79 19.91
N GLU A 2 -7.70 27.25 21.00
CA GLU A 2 -6.24 27.17 21.22
C GLU A 2 -5.78 25.84 21.82
N PHE A 3 -6.68 25.06 22.41
CA PHE A 3 -6.37 23.82 23.13
C PHE A 3 -7.01 22.58 22.46
N HIS A 4 -6.34 21.44 22.61
CA HIS A 4 -6.93 20.15 22.23
C HIS A 4 -7.98 19.72 23.25
N LYS A 5 -9.03 19.05 22.79
CA LYS A 5 -10.06 18.48 23.68
C LYS A 5 -9.49 17.36 24.55
N ASN A 6 -9.92 17.32 25.84
CA ASN A 6 -9.61 16.24 26.78
C ASN A 6 -10.81 15.96 27.67
N ARG A 7 -11.54 14.89 27.37
CA ARG A 7 -12.77 14.51 28.08
C ARG A 7 -12.54 14.11 29.55
N ALA A 8 -11.30 13.80 29.94
CA ALA A 8 -10.97 13.42 31.31
C ALA A 8 -10.76 14.61 32.24
N LYS A 9 -10.74 15.85 31.74
CA LYS A 9 -10.58 17.06 32.52
C LYS A 9 -11.91 17.82 32.65
N LYS A 10 -12.13 18.48 33.81
CA LYS A 10 -13.35 19.24 34.08
C LYS A 10 -13.63 20.34 33.07
N ASP A 11 -12.57 21.01 32.57
CA ASP A 11 -12.65 22.05 31.54
C ASP A 11 -12.73 21.51 30.12
N GLY A 12 -12.68 20.18 29.95
CA GLY A 12 -12.70 19.52 28.65
C GLY A 12 -11.50 19.78 27.76
N ARG A 13 -10.40 20.39 28.27
CA ARG A 13 -9.24 20.84 27.50
C ARG A 13 -7.93 20.25 28.03
N ARG A 14 -6.93 20.13 27.15
CA ARG A 14 -5.56 19.81 27.59
C ARG A 14 -4.92 21.02 28.26
N GLY A 15 -4.00 20.79 29.23
CA GLY A 15 -3.29 21.84 29.91
C GLY A 15 -2.25 22.61 29.07
N GLU A 16 -1.96 22.09 27.85
CA GLU A 16 -1.03 22.73 26.91
C GLU A 16 -1.80 23.21 25.67
N CYS A 17 -1.43 24.41 25.19
CA CYS A 17 -1.97 24.92 23.91
C CYS A 17 -1.52 24.08 22.73
N LYS A 18 -2.27 24.13 21.63
CA LYS A 18 -1.97 23.38 20.40
C LYS A 18 -0.55 23.61 19.87
N PRO A 19 -0.04 24.86 19.75
CA PRO A 19 1.32 25.10 19.29
C PRO A 19 2.38 24.42 20.17
N CYS A 20 2.28 24.56 21.51
CA CYS A 20 3.23 23.94 22.45
C CYS A 20 3.19 22.40 22.37
N SER A 21 1.99 21.81 22.35
CA SER A 21 1.83 20.37 22.19
C SER A 21 2.37 19.85 20.85
N CYS A 22 2.17 20.59 19.75
CA CYS A 22 2.73 20.26 18.44
C CYS A 22 4.26 20.36 18.44
N ALA A 23 4.83 21.40 19.06
CA ALA A 23 6.28 21.58 19.19
C ALA A 23 6.91 20.43 19.99
N ALA A 24 6.36 20.11 21.17
CA ALA A 24 6.81 18.99 21.98
C ALA A 24 6.73 17.65 21.23
N SER A 25 5.62 17.40 20.53
CA SER A 25 5.44 16.20 19.69
C SER A 25 6.45 16.14 18.54
N SER A 26 6.83 17.29 17.96
CA SER A 26 7.84 17.36 16.90
C SER A 26 9.22 17.00 17.43
N VAL A 27 9.61 17.56 18.57
CA VAL A 27 10.88 17.25 19.26
C VAL A 27 10.95 15.78 19.62
N TYR A 28 9.89 15.24 20.23
CA TYR A 28 9.81 13.82 20.57
C TYR A 28 9.97 12.91 19.33
N ARG A 29 9.27 13.22 18.24
CA ARG A 29 9.36 12.45 16.97
C ARG A 29 10.76 12.50 16.37
N LYS A 30 11.42 13.66 16.38
CA LYS A 30 12.80 13.79 15.90
C LYS A 30 13.74 12.94 16.76
N LYS A 31 13.67 13.06 18.09
CA LYS A 31 14.51 12.32 19.04
C LYS A 31 14.34 10.78 18.92
N ASN A 32 13.12 10.32 18.67
CA ASN A 32 12.82 8.88 18.63
C ASN A 32 12.69 8.32 17.21
N LYS A 33 13.08 9.07 16.18
CA LYS A 33 12.92 8.68 14.78
C LYS A 33 13.52 7.31 14.46
N ASP A 34 14.77 7.09 14.86
CA ASP A 34 15.51 5.86 14.54
C ASP A 34 14.93 4.66 15.29
N LYS A 35 14.62 4.82 16.58
CA LYS A 35 13.94 3.76 17.36
C LYS A 35 12.59 3.40 16.76
N THR A 36 11.79 4.41 16.39
CA THR A 36 10.48 4.18 15.76
C THR A 36 10.60 3.51 14.40
N ASN A 37 11.57 3.91 13.60
CA ASN A 37 11.82 3.30 12.29
C ASN A 37 12.32 1.86 12.42
N ALA A 38 13.21 1.58 13.37
CA ALA A 38 13.66 0.22 13.66
C ALA A 38 12.49 -0.69 14.06
N TYR A 39 11.65 -0.24 15.00
CA TYR A 39 10.44 -0.97 15.39
C TYR A 39 9.51 -1.22 14.19
N ARG A 40 9.23 -0.20 13.38
CA ARG A 40 8.37 -0.32 12.19
C ARG A 40 8.93 -1.32 11.17
N ARG A 41 10.26 -1.36 10.98
CA ARG A 41 10.91 -2.34 10.07
C ARG A 41 10.69 -3.77 10.57
N VAL A 42 10.96 -4.04 11.84
CA VAL A 42 10.77 -5.36 12.45
C VAL A 42 9.30 -5.77 12.40
N TYR A 43 8.40 -4.90 12.84
CA TYR A 43 6.96 -5.14 12.78
C TYR A 43 6.48 -5.46 11.36
N SER A 44 6.87 -4.64 10.38
CA SER A 44 6.47 -4.85 8.99
C SER A 44 7.05 -6.14 8.40
N LYS A 45 8.29 -6.49 8.75
CA LYS A 45 8.93 -7.75 8.34
C LYS A 45 8.17 -8.96 8.87
N ASN A 46 7.89 -8.98 10.17
CA ASN A 46 7.17 -10.08 10.82
C ASN A 46 5.74 -10.21 10.27
N ARG A 47 5.05 -9.08 10.11
CA ARG A 47 3.69 -9.10 9.59
C ARG A 47 3.62 -9.57 8.13
N ARG A 48 4.58 -9.18 7.29
CA ARG A 48 4.64 -9.70 5.90
C ARG A 48 4.85 -11.21 5.83
N LYS A 49 5.55 -11.79 6.83
CA LYS A 49 5.79 -13.24 6.90
C LYS A 49 4.52 -14.00 7.28
N ASN A 50 3.73 -13.44 8.20
CA ASN A 50 2.64 -14.16 8.87
C ASN A 50 1.23 -13.73 8.39
N ASP A 51 1.12 -12.69 7.54
CA ASP A 51 -0.14 -12.13 7.07
C ASP A 51 -0.06 -11.91 5.55
N PRO A 52 -0.51 -12.90 4.74
CA PRO A 52 -0.51 -12.80 3.27
C PRO A 52 -1.29 -11.59 2.76
N LEU A 53 -2.45 -11.28 3.38
CA LEU A 53 -3.25 -10.11 3.01
C LEU A 53 -2.51 -8.80 3.27
N TYR A 54 -1.77 -8.69 4.37
CA TYR A 54 -0.92 -7.52 4.63
C TYR A 54 0.20 -7.40 3.59
N LYS A 55 0.84 -8.52 3.22
CA LYS A 55 1.86 -8.57 2.17
C LYS A 55 1.29 -8.09 0.83
N PHE A 56 0.11 -8.59 0.45
CA PHE A 56 -0.65 -8.18 -0.73
C PHE A 56 -0.93 -6.67 -0.75
N LYS A 57 -1.57 -6.14 0.31
CA LYS A 57 -1.85 -4.70 0.48
C LYS A 57 -0.60 -3.84 0.28
N LYS A 58 0.52 -4.25 0.89
CA LYS A 58 1.79 -3.52 0.80
C LYS A 58 2.37 -3.56 -0.62
N ASN A 59 2.34 -4.71 -1.28
CA ASN A 59 2.85 -4.87 -2.63
C ASN A 59 2.08 -3.99 -3.63
N LEU A 60 0.75 -4.04 -3.62
CA LEU A 60 -0.08 -3.20 -4.48
C LEU A 60 0.20 -1.71 -4.27
N ARG A 61 0.20 -1.25 -3.01
CA ARG A 61 0.48 0.15 -2.69
C ARG A 61 1.84 0.62 -3.17
N THR A 62 2.86 -0.23 -3.04
CA THR A 62 4.22 0.09 -3.49
C THR A 62 4.29 0.15 -5.01
N ARG A 63 3.70 -0.83 -5.70
CA ARG A 63 3.68 -0.87 -7.18
C ARG A 63 2.94 0.33 -7.77
N THR A 64 1.74 0.62 -7.26
CA THR A 64 0.98 1.80 -7.68
C THR A 64 1.77 3.10 -7.44
N SER A 65 2.36 3.25 -6.24
CA SER A 65 3.16 4.44 -5.93
C SER A 65 4.34 4.59 -6.88
N LEU A 66 5.06 3.49 -7.15
CA LEU A 66 6.21 3.49 -8.07
C LEU A 66 5.77 3.87 -9.49
N ALA A 67 4.68 3.27 -10.00
CA ALA A 67 4.17 3.56 -11.34
C ALA A 67 3.86 5.05 -11.54
N PHE A 68 3.23 5.70 -10.56
CA PHE A 68 2.99 7.15 -10.61
C PHE A 68 4.29 7.96 -10.51
N THR A 69 5.20 7.56 -9.61
CA THR A 69 6.47 8.29 -9.40
C THR A 69 7.37 8.24 -10.63
N THR A 70 7.43 7.10 -11.32
CA THR A 70 8.24 6.96 -12.55
C THR A 70 7.75 7.83 -13.70
N LYS A 71 6.49 8.19 -13.71
CA LYS A 71 5.90 9.12 -14.68
C LYS A 71 5.82 10.56 -14.17
N TYR A 72 6.40 10.86 -13.01
CA TYR A 72 6.33 12.17 -12.35
C TYR A 72 4.89 12.64 -12.08
N TRP A 73 3.94 11.69 -11.92
CA TRP A 73 2.56 11.99 -11.61
C TRP A 73 2.28 11.88 -10.12
N THR A 74 1.45 12.78 -9.62
CA THR A 74 0.88 12.70 -8.27
C THR A 74 -0.47 12.00 -8.31
N LYS A 75 -0.74 11.14 -7.33
CA LYS A 75 -2.06 10.52 -7.21
C LYS A 75 -3.09 11.54 -6.71
N ASN A 76 -4.27 11.52 -7.31
CA ASN A 76 -5.43 12.30 -6.83
C ASN A 76 -6.36 11.42 -5.98
N SER A 77 -6.37 10.11 -6.23
CA SER A 77 -7.27 9.15 -5.60
C SER A 77 -6.55 8.26 -4.59
N GLY A 78 -7.29 7.74 -3.62
CA GLY A 78 -6.80 6.71 -2.70
C GLY A 78 -6.51 5.38 -3.42
N ASN A 79 -5.66 4.54 -2.83
CA ASN A 79 -5.38 3.24 -3.46
C ASN A 79 -6.62 2.33 -3.54
N ILE A 80 -7.56 2.44 -2.60
CA ILE A 80 -8.82 1.67 -2.61
C ILE A 80 -9.73 2.14 -3.74
N ASP A 81 -9.82 3.46 -3.95
CA ASP A 81 -10.65 4.03 -5.02
C ASP A 81 -10.15 3.58 -6.39
N MET A 82 -8.83 3.64 -6.63
CA MET A 82 -8.22 3.15 -7.87
C MET A 82 -8.35 1.62 -8.04
N LEU A 83 -8.31 0.87 -6.93
CA LEU A 83 -8.51 -0.57 -6.95
C LEU A 83 -9.95 -0.96 -7.32
N GLY A 84 -10.90 -0.06 -7.07
CA GLY A 84 -12.32 -0.26 -7.35
C GLY A 84 -13.03 -1.21 -6.39
N THR A 85 -12.33 -1.68 -5.35
CA THR A 85 -12.86 -2.58 -4.33
C THR A 85 -11.97 -2.55 -3.08
N ASP A 86 -12.40 -3.23 -2.01
CA ASP A 86 -11.55 -3.47 -0.84
C ASP A 86 -10.44 -4.49 -1.15
N TYR A 87 -9.42 -4.50 -0.28
CA TYR A 87 -8.28 -5.39 -0.46
C TYR A 87 -8.61 -6.88 -0.28
N GLU A 88 -9.65 -7.22 0.44
CA GLU A 88 -10.03 -8.61 0.71
C GLU A 88 -10.69 -9.21 -0.53
N THR A 89 -11.56 -8.44 -1.19
CA THR A 89 -12.16 -8.81 -2.47
C THR A 89 -11.10 -8.96 -3.57
N ALA A 90 -10.17 -8.00 -3.68
CA ALA A 90 -9.07 -8.11 -4.65
C ALA A 90 -8.14 -9.30 -4.32
N PHE A 91 -7.92 -9.62 -3.06
CA PHE A 91 -7.13 -10.77 -2.63
C PHE A 91 -7.79 -12.10 -3.05
N LYS A 92 -9.09 -12.25 -2.81
CA LYS A 92 -9.88 -13.41 -3.26
C LYS A 92 -9.96 -13.51 -4.78
N HIS A 93 -10.01 -12.38 -5.48
CA HIS A 93 -9.98 -12.35 -6.95
C HIS A 93 -8.67 -12.93 -7.49
N ILE A 94 -7.52 -12.61 -6.90
CA ILE A 94 -6.24 -13.24 -7.26
C ILE A 94 -6.25 -14.74 -6.92
N GLU A 95 -6.74 -15.10 -5.73
CA GLU A 95 -6.79 -16.49 -5.29
C GLU A 95 -7.65 -17.35 -6.21
N SER A 96 -8.78 -16.84 -6.70
CA SER A 96 -9.66 -17.55 -7.62
C SER A 96 -9.04 -17.82 -9.00
N GLN A 97 -7.93 -17.16 -9.33
CA GLN A 97 -7.18 -17.33 -10.58
C GLN A 97 -5.92 -18.20 -10.40
N PHE A 98 -5.69 -18.77 -9.22
CA PHE A 98 -4.52 -19.62 -9.00
C PHE A 98 -4.53 -20.83 -9.92
N THR A 99 -3.41 -21.09 -10.56
CA THR A 99 -3.15 -22.32 -11.29
C THR A 99 -2.56 -23.38 -10.36
N GLU A 100 -2.46 -24.62 -10.84
CA GLU A 100 -1.93 -25.72 -10.06
C GLU A 100 -0.59 -25.39 -9.40
N GLY A 101 -0.49 -25.66 -8.10
CA GLY A 101 0.70 -25.40 -7.28
C GLY A 101 0.83 -23.98 -6.73
N MET A 102 0.00 -23.00 -7.15
CA MET A 102 0.01 -21.67 -6.60
C MET A 102 -0.69 -21.63 -5.23
N THR A 103 -0.03 -21.02 -4.27
CA THR A 103 -0.58 -20.73 -2.92
C THR A 103 -0.05 -19.41 -2.41
N TRP A 104 -0.69 -18.83 -1.40
CA TRP A 104 -0.16 -17.62 -0.76
C TRP A 104 1.15 -17.86 -0.02
N ASP A 105 1.42 -19.08 0.42
CA ASP A 105 2.65 -19.43 1.14
C ASP A 105 3.87 -19.41 0.23
N ASN A 106 3.69 -19.84 -1.04
CA ASN A 106 4.77 -19.80 -2.02
C ASN A 106 4.81 -18.51 -2.87
N HIS A 107 4.08 -17.44 -2.42
CA HIS A 107 4.15 -16.13 -3.05
C HIS A 107 5.59 -15.57 -3.06
N GLY A 108 6.18 -15.55 -4.20
CA GLY A 108 7.58 -15.27 -4.50
C GLY A 108 8.09 -16.19 -5.61
N GLN A 109 7.48 -17.39 -5.75
CA GLN A 109 7.61 -18.25 -6.92
C GLN A 109 6.65 -17.81 -8.04
N TRP A 110 5.59 -17.09 -7.68
CA TRP A 110 4.68 -16.40 -8.57
C TRP A 110 4.53 -14.94 -8.16
N HIS A 111 4.08 -14.10 -9.08
CA HIS A 111 3.92 -12.66 -8.89
C HIS A 111 2.48 -12.23 -9.18
N ILE A 112 2.04 -11.17 -8.51
CA ILE A 112 0.85 -10.42 -8.91
C ILE A 112 1.27 -9.55 -10.08
N ASP A 113 0.64 -9.70 -11.21
CA ASP A 113 0.90 -8.94 -12.42
C ASP A 113 -0.32 -8.11 -12.84
N HIS A 114 -0.11 -7.12 -13.72
CA HIS A 114 -1.18 -6.40 -14.39
C HIS A 114 -1.33 -6.94 -15.81
N ILE A 115 -2.54 -7.43 -16.17
CA ILE A 115 -2.86 -7.94 -17.51
C ILE A 115 -2.42 -6.90 -18.54
N ILE A 116 -2.90 -5.66 -18.40
CA ILE A 116 -2.42 -4.50 -19.15
C ILE A 116 -1.39 -3.77 -18.27
N PRO A 117 -0.12 -3.72 -18.66
CA PRO A 117 0.95 -3.14 -17.86
C PRO A 117 0.71 -1.68 -17.51
N LEU A 118 0.97 -1.28 -16.25
CA LEU A 118 0.85 0.12 -15.81
C LEU A 118 1.74 1.07 -16.63
N SER A 119 2.85 0.59 -17.17
CA SER A 119 3.77 1.36 -18.01
C SER A 119 3.13 1.83 -19.33
N SER A 120 2.10 1.14 -19.83
CA SER A 120 1.39 1.48 -21.08
C SER A 120 0.52 2.73 -20.96
N ALA A 121 0.13 3.14 -19.74
CA ALA A 121 -0.68 4.33 -19.53
C ALA A 121 -0.02 5.59 -20.09
N LYS A 122 -0.75 6.33 -20.90
CA LYS A 122 -0.32 7.63 -21.49
C LYS A 122 -0.79 8.81 -20.67
N THR A 123 -1.88 8.65 -19.94
CA THR A 123 -2.44 9.67 -19.06
C THR A 123 -2.58 9.14 -17.63
N LYS A 124 -2.77 10.05 -16.70
CA LYS A 124 -2.98 9.73 -15.30
C LYS A 124 -4.29 8.97 -15.07
N GLU A 125 -5.32 9.34 -15.78
CA GLU A 125 -6.65 8.72 -15.74
C GLU A 125 -6.60 7.28 -16.26
N GLU A 126 -5.81 7.02 -17.30
CA GLU A 126 -5.53 5.66 -17.77
C GLU A 126 -4.77 4.86 -16.70
N MET A 127 -3.76 5.44 -16.07
CA MET A 127 -3.02 4.78 -14.98
C MET A 127 -3.95 4.41 -13.82
N GLU A 128 -4.85 5.30 -13.43
CA GLU A 128 -5.83 5.03 -12.36
C GLU A 128 -6.76 3.86 -12.75
N LYS A 129 -7.25 3.82 -13.99
CA LYS A 129 -8.06 2.70 -14.51
C LYS A 129 -7.30 1.38 -14.53
N LEU A 130 -6.02 1.39 -14.92
CA LEU A 130 -5.18 0.18 -14.95
C LEU A 130 -4.84 -0.35 -13.55
N CYS A 131 -5.01 0.45 -12.50
CA CYS A 131 -4.87 -0.01 -11.11
C CYS A 131 -6.08 -0.82 -10.60
N HIS A 132 -7.17 -0.93 -11.38
CA HIS A 132 -8.37 -1.66 -10.97
C HIS A 132 -8.08 -3.16 -10.76
N TYR A 133 -8.75 -3.77 -9.77
CA TYR A 133 -8.47 -5.15 -9.36
C TYR A 133 -8.70 -6.18 -10.47
N THR A 134 -9.62 -5.93 -11.41
CA THR A 134 -9.87 -6.81 -12.56
C THR A 134 -8.72 -6.86 -13.56
N ASN A 135 -7.79 -5.89 -13.49
CA ASN A 135 -6.56 -5.90 -14.27
C ASN A 135 -5.42 -6.65 -13.57
N LEU A 136 -5.70 -7.33 -12.45
CA LEU A 136 -4.70 -8.11 -11.72
C LEU A 136 -4.83 -9.59 -12.02
N GLN A 137 -3.69 -10.27 -12.16
CA GLN A 137 -3.60 -11.70 -12.33
C GLN A 137 -2.39 -12.28 -11.59
N PRO A 138 -2.43 -13.55 -11.14
CA PRO A 138 -1.24 -14.27 -10.73
C PRO A 138 -0.53 -14.83 -11.97
N LEU A 139 0.80 -14.69 -12.02
CA LEU A 139 1.65 -15.35 -13.02
C LEU A 139 2.84 -15.99 -12.35
N TRP A 140 3.26 -17.16 -12.81
CA TRP A 140 4.52 -17.74 -12.40
C TRP A 140 5.66 -16.76 -12.68
N LYS A 141 6.67 -16.75 -11.82
CA LYS A 141 7.77 -15.78 -11.87
C LYS A 141 8.42 -15.73 -13.25
N GLU A 142 8.63 -16.88 -13.86
CA GLU A 142 9.28 -17.00 -15.19
C GLU A 142 8.38 -16.44 -16.30
N GLU A 143 7.09 -16.77 -16.27
CA GLU A 143 6.10 -16.21 -17.20
C GLU A 143 5.98 -14.69 -17.07
N ASN A 144 5.94 -14.18 -15.84
CA ASN A 144 5.88 -12.76 -15.59
C ASN A 144 7.14 -12.02 -16.09
N LEU A 145 8.32 -12.63 -15.95
CA LEU A 145 9.56 -12.08 -16.49
C LEU A 145 9.58 -12.09 -18.02
N SER A 146 9.10 -13.17 -18.62
CA SER A 146 8.98 -13.31 -20.08
C SER A 146 7.95 -12.32 -20.66
N LYS A 147 6.81 -12.14 -19.97
CA LYS A 147 5.79 -11.17 -20.35
C LYS A 147 6.34 -9.75 -20.37
N GLY A 148 7.08 -9.35 -19.32
CA GLY A 148 7.58 -7.98 -19.18
C GLY A 148 6.45 -6.95 -19.31
N ASN A 149 6.57 -6.04 -20.28
CA ASN A 149 5.58 -4.99 -20.57
C ASN A 149 4.64 -5.34 -21.75
N LYS A 150 4.59 -6.60 -22.17
CA LYS A 150 3.70 -7.04 -23.25
C LYS A 150 2.28 -7.27 -22.72
N ILE A 151 1.29 -7.06 -23.57
CA ILE A 151 -0.07 -7.52 -23.37
C ILE A 151 -0.13 -8.93 -24.01
N LEU A 152 -0.46 -9.94 -23.22
CA LEU A 152 -0.63 -11.30 -23.68
C LEU A 152 -2.06 -11.51 -24.15
#